data_55879a5544309fe59e7a9e9d718f410c
#
_entry.id   55879a5544309fe59e7a9e9d718f410c
#
_cell.length_a   1.000
_cell.length_b   1.000
_cell.length_c   1.000
_cell.angle_alpha   90.00
_cell.angle_beta   90.00
_cell.angle_gamma   90.00
#
_symmetry.space_group_name_H-M   'P 1'
#
loop_
_entity.id
_entity.type
_entity.pdbx_description
1 polymer ?
#
loop_
_entity_poly.entity_id
_entity_poly.type
_entity_poly.pdbx_seq_one_letter_code
_entity_poly.pdbx_strand_id
1 'polypeptide(L)'
;KREETGIYEMKNEERRIMQEIQFIVPAALHDEMLRLRNEKQMDFLESLTGMDWGVADEKDAPEKLRGLGVVYHLESTVTGERIALKTAVTDRERPEIPSVSDIWKIADFYEREVFDYYGIVFVGHPDMRRLYLRNDWVGYPMRKDNDPEKDNPLCMTNEETFDTTQEIELNPDGTIKNREMKLFGEEEYVVNIGPQHPATHGVMRFRVSLEGEIIRKIDANCGYIHRGIEKMNESLTYPQTLALTDRLDYLGAHQNRHALCMCIEKAMGIEVSDRVKYIRTIMDELQRIDSHLLFYSALAMDLGALTAFFYGFRDREKILDIFEETCGGRLIMNYNTIGGVQADLHPNFVKRVKEFIPYMRGIIHEYHDIFTGNIIAQSRMKGVGVLSREDAISFGCTGGTGRASGWACDVRKRIPYGVYDKVDFQEIVYTEGDCFARYLVRMDEIMESLKIIEQLIDNIPEGPYQEKMKPIIRVPEGSYYAAVEGSRGEFGVFLESQGDKMPYRLHYRATGLPLVAAIDTICRGAKIADLIAIGGTLDYVVPD
;
A
#
# COMPACT_ATOMS: atom_id res chain seq x y z
N LYS A 1 17.23 11.74 51.03
CA LYS A 1 18.18 11.77 49.92
C LYS A 1 17.99 10.48 49.13
N ARG A 2 17.06 10.48 48.24
CA ARG A 2 16.83 9.51 47.20
C ARG A 2 16.76 10.33 45.92
N GLU A 3 17.75 10.24 45.08
CA GLU A 3 17.69 10.72 43.71
C GLU A 3 16.93 9.67 42.89
N GLU A 4 15.86 10.11 42.33
CA GLU A 4 14.91 9.34 41.54
C GLU A 4 15.50 9.13 40.14
N THR A 5 15.75 7.90 39.80
CA THR A 5 15.89 7.47 38.42
C THR A 5 14.47 7.49 37.79
N GLY A 6 14.22 8.51 36.98
CA GLY A 6 12.98 8.65 36.23
C GLY A 6 12.91 7.63 35.10
N ILE A 7 12.48 6.42 35.44
CA ILE A 7 11.97 5.48 34.44
C ILE A 7 10.49 5.85 34.24
N TYR A 8 10.20 6.57 33.17
CA TYR A 8 8.82 6.72 32.71
C TYR A 8 8.28 5.32 32.37
N GLU A 9 7.36 4.83 33.17
CA GLU A 9 6.51 3.70 32.77
C GLU A 9 5.65 4.18 31.58
N MET A 10 6.07 3.82 30.38
CA MET A 10 5.25 4.01 29.16
C MET A 10 3.95 3.22 29.32
N LYS A 11 2.82 3.89 29.13
CA LYS A 11 1.48 3.26 29.17
C LYS A 11 1.42 2.15 28.12
N ASN A 12 0.60 1.14 28.34
CA ASN A 12 0.47 -0.03 27.46
C ASN A 12 0.17 0.27 25.98
N GLU A 13 -0.39 1.45 25.69
CA GLU A 13 -0.62 1.95 24.33
C GLU A 13 0.68 2.37 23.62
N GLU A 14 1.67 2.91 24.33
CA GLU A 14 2.97 3.31 23.79
C GLU A 14 3.84 2.08 23.43
N ARG A 15 3.66 0.95 24.13
CA ARG A 15 4.31 -0.33 23.79
C ARG A 15 3.84 -0.95 22.48
N ARG A 16 2.66 -0.60 21.96
CA ARG A 16 2.15 -1.07 20.66
C ARG A 16 2.81 -0.42 19.45
N ILE A 17 3.59 0.64 19.63
CA ILE A 17 4.17 1.47 18.56
C ILE A 17 5.65 1.13 18.30
N MET A 18 6.39 0.75 19.32
CA MET A 18 7.74 0.18 19.21
C MET A 18 7.62 -1.34 19.26
N GLN A 19 7.37 -1.98 18.14
CA GLN A 19 7.56 -3.42 18.06
C GLN A 19 9.05 -3.69 18.16
N GLU A 20 9.45 -4.46 19.18
CA GLU A 20 10.81 -4.96 19.27
C GLU A 20 11.02 -5.90 18.07
N ILE A 21 11.83 -5.45 17.10
CA ILE A 21 12.09 -6.25 15.89
C ILE A 21 13.08 -7.36 16.26
N GLN A 22 12.58 -8.60 16.32
CA GLN A 22 13.39 -9.77 16.68
C GLN A 22 14.29 -10.17 15.51
N PHE A 23 15.55 -10.48 15.80
CA PHE A 23 16.49 -11.00 14.81
C PHE A 23 16.40 -12.52 14.72
N ILE A 24 16.33 -13.03 13.49
CA ILE A 24 16.35 -14.48 13.18
C ILE A 24 17.48 -14.73 12.19
N VAL A 25 18.28 -15.76 12.43
CA VAL A 25 19.30 -16.20 11.49
C VAL A 25 18.63 -16.76 10.22
N PRO A 26 19.18 -16.50 9.02
CA PRO A 26 18.54 -16.96 7.76
C PRO A 26 18.21 -18.46 7.74
N ALA A 27 19.10 -19.30 8.25
CA ALA A 27 18.92 -20.76 8.25
C ALA A 27 17.70 -21.24 9.08
N ALA A 28 17.23 -20.45 10.05
CA ALA A 28 16.07 -20.78 10.88
C ALA A 28 14.79 -20.03 10.45
N LEU A 29 14.89 -19.15 9.46
CA LEU A 29 13.81 -18.23 9.11
C LEU A 29 12.54 -18.96 8.67
N HIS A 30 12.63 -19.86 7.72
CA HIS A 30 11.45 -20.54 7.16
C HIS A 30 10.73 -21.40 8.21
N ASP A 31 11.47 -22.15 9.03
CA ASP A 31 10.87 -22.97 10.09
C ASP A 31 10.17 -22.10 11.15
N GLU A 32 10.78 -20.98 11.53
CA GLU A 32 10.16 -20.04 12.47
C GLU A 32 8.91 -19.37 11.88
N MET A 33 8.93 -19.00 10.59
CA MET A 33 7.76 -18.44 9.91
C MET A 33 6.61 -19.44 9.84
N LEU A 34 6.90 -20.72 9.55
CA LEU A 34 5.92 -21.80 9.61
C LEU A 34 5.36 -21.99 11.03
N ARG A 35 6.23 -21.94 12.05
CA ARG A 35 5.81 -22.03 13.45
C ARG A 35 4.87 -20.87 13.81
N LEU A 36 5.23 -19.64 13.46
CA LEU A 36 4.40 -18.45 13.72
C LEU A 36 3.04 -18.56 13.00
N ARG A 37 3.05 -19.00 11.74
CA ARG A 37 1.81 -19.21 10.97
C ARG A 37 0.89 -20.23 11.62
N ASN A 38 1.44 -21.37 12.08
CA ASN A 38 0.64 -22.50 12.57
C ASN A 38 0.29 -22.38 14.07
N GLU A 39 1.23 -21.96 14.91
CA GLU A 39 1.04 -21.92 16.37
C GLU A 39 0.50 -20.59 16.86
N LYS A 40 0.95 -19.47 16.24
CA LYS A 40 0.54 -18.10 16.61
C LYS A 40 -0.55 -17.54 15.71
N GLN A 41 -0.97 -18.31 14.69
CA GLN A 41 -1.97 -17.87 13.71
C GLN A 41 -1.60 -16.55 13.01
N MET A 42 -0.30 -16.33 12.76
CA MET A 42 0.17 -15.18 11.97
C MET A 42 -0.17 -15.40 10.50
N ASP A 43 -1.44 -15.13 10.15
CA ASP A 43 -2.00 -15.44 8.83
C ASP A 43 -1.87 -14.30 7.83
N PHE A 44 -1.52 -13.11 8.28
CA PHE A 44 -1.34 -11.92 7.44
C PHE A 44 0.12 -11.45 7.45
N LEU A 45 0.76 -11.46 6.29
CA LEU A 45 2.03 -10.79 6.03
C LEU A 45 1.72 -9.34 5.64
N GLU A 46 1.80 -8.43 6.62
CA GLU A 46 1.46 -7.02 6.47
C GLU A 46 2.45 -6.31 5.54
N SER A 47 3.76 -6.48 5.76
CA SER A 47 4.80 -5.96 4.89
C SER A 47 6.09 -6.78 4.93
N LEU A 48 6.88 -6.67 3.85
CA LEU A 48 8.19 -7.23 3.70
C LEU A 48 9.11 -6.15 3.11
N THR A 49 10.09 -5.71 3.88
CA THR A 49 10.94 -4.56 3.52
C THR A 49 12.39 -4.97 3.35
N GLY A 50 12.94 -4.79 2.16
CA GLY A 50 14.36 -4.96 1.91
C GLY A 50 15.20 -3.87 2.58
N MET A 51 16.36 -4.27 3.12
CA MET A 51 17.27 -3.41 3.87
C MET A 51 18.72 -3.62 3.45
N ASP A 52 19.47 -2.53 3.43
CA ASP A 52 20.93 -2.53 3.35
C ASP A 52 21.49 -1.82 4.59
N TRP A 53 22.01 -2.60 5.55
CA TRP A 53 22.65 -2.06 6.77
C TRP A 53 24.13 -1.70 6.59
N GLY A 54 24.61 -1.68 5.34
CA GLY A 54 25.96 -1.33 4.97
C GLY A 54 26.97 -2.46 5.15
N VAL A 55 28.25 -2.12 4.91
CA VAL A 55 29.38 -3.02 5.07
C VAL A 55 29.89 -2.90 6.52
N ALA A 56 30.35 -4.00 7.14
CA ALA A 56 30.97 -3.95 8.44
C ALA A 56 32.30 -3.18 8.37
N ASP A 57 32.45 -2.16 9.22
CA ASP A 57 33.74 -1.50 9.46
C ASP A 57 34.37 -2.14 10.71
N GLU A 58 35.70 -2.33 10.71
CA GLU A 58 36.45 -2.87 11.86
C GLU A 58 36.26 -2.05 13.16
N LYS A 59 35.81 -0.79 13.02
CA LYS A 59 35.53 0.12 14.15
C LYS A 59 34.09 0.02 14.68
N ASP A 60 33.24 -0.72 14.01
CA ASP A 60 31.84 -0.85 14.41
C ASP A 60 31.69 -1.77 15.62
N ALA A 61 30.70 -1.43 16.47
CA ALA A 61 30.34 -2.31 17.58
C ALA A 61 29.83 -3.66 17.03
N PRO A 62 30.24 -4.80 17.64
CA PRO A 62 29.85 -6.14 17.17
C PRO A 62 28.34 -6.38 17.15
N GLU A 63 27.57 -5.55 17.86
CA GLU A 63 26.12 -5.65 17.99
C GLU A 63 25.34 -5.00 16.83
N LYS A 64 26.01 -4.21 15.97
CA LYS A 64 25.34 -3.57 14.83
C LYS A 64 25.09 -4.57 13.72
N LEU A 65 23.82 -4.67 13.31
CA LEU A 65 23.42 -5.46 12.14
C LEU A 65 24.09 -4.91 10.89
N ARG A 66 24.60 -5.80 10.03
CA ARG A 66 25.31 -5.47 8.80
C ARG A 66 24.87 -6.37 7.66
N GLY A 67 25.13 -5.91 6.44
CA GLY A 67 24.82 -6.67 5.22
C GLY A 67 23.46 -6.32 4.63
N LEU A 68 22.98 -7.22 3.81
CA LEU A 68 21.67 -7.14 3.16
C LEU A 68 20.66 -8.01 3.90
N GLY A 69 19.42 -7.60 3.96
CA GLY A 69 18.40 -8.42 4.60
C GLY A 69 17.00 -7.87 4.47
N VAL A 70 16.12 -8.39 5.30
CA VAL A 70 14.68 -8.17 5.19
C VAL A 70 14.07 -7.96 6.57
N VAL A 71 13.08 -7.07 6.65
CA VAL A 71 12.19 -6.88 7.79
C VAL A 71 10.80 -7.36 7.42
N TYR A 72 10.21 -8.22 8.23
CA TYR A 72 8.86 -8.76 8.08
C TYR A 72 7.95 -8.19 9.16
N HIS A 73 6.77 -7.73 8.77
CA HIS A 73 5.68 -7.42 9.70
C HIS A 73 4.57 -8.44 9.51
N LEU A 74 4.22 -9.13 10.60
CA LEU A 74 3.21 -10.17 10.63
C LEU A 74 2.09 -9.77 11.57
N GLU A 75 0.87 -10.13 11.23
CA GLU A 75 -0.29 -9.96 12.09
C GLU A 75 -1.16 -11.23 12.10
N SER A 76 -1.74 -11.53 13.24
CA SER A 76 -2.80 -12.50 13.37
C SER A 76 -4.16 -11.81 13.19
N THR A 77 -4.89 -12.17 12.14
CA THR A 77 -6.25 -11.65 11.93
C THR A 77 -7.26 -12.15 12.97
N VAL A 78 -6.88 -13.16 13.77
CA VAL A 78 -7.71 -13.76 14.81
C VAL A 78 -7.49 -13.09 16.16
N THR A 79 -6.22 -12.89 16.56
CA THR A 79 -5.86 -12.36 17.88
C THR A 79 -5.53 -10.88 17.87
N GLY A 80 -5.23 -10.31 16.71
CA GLY A 80 -4.70 -8.94 16.56
C GLY A 80 -3.26 -8.79 17.06
N GLU A 81 -2.55 -9.90 17.37
CA GLU A 81 -1.14 -9.87 17.76
C GLU A 81 -0.30 -9.49 16.53
N ARG A 82 0.68 -8.59 16.72
CA ARG A 82 1.62 -8.17 15.70
C ARG A 82 3.04 -8.50 16.09
N ILE A 83 3.82 -9.01 15.16
CA ILE A 83 5.23 -9.36 15.34
C ILE A 83 6.04 -8.75 14.22
N ALA A 84 7.19 -8.15 14.56
CA ALA A 84 8.17 -7.72 13.58
C ALA A 84 9.44 -8.57 13.72
N LEU A 85 9.94 -9.06 12.58
CA LEU A 85 11.12 -9.91 12.50
C LEU A 85 12.10 -9.33 11.49
N LYS A 86 13.39 -9.52 11.71
CA LYS A 86 14.43 -9.17 10.73
C LYS A 86 15.44 -10.29 10.58
N THR A 87 15.95 -10.42 9.37
CA THR A 87 17.05 -11.32 9.04
C THR A 87 18.06 -10.60 8.16
N ALA A 88 19.32 -10.99 8.22
CA ALA A 88 20.37 -10.39 7.40
C ALA A 88 21.44 -11.40 7.04
N VAL A 89 22.06 -11.19 5.87
CA VAL A 89 23.22 -11.92 5.36
C VAL A 89 24.35 -10.93 5.13
N THR A 90 25.56 -11.30 5.56
CA THR A 90 26.74 -10.45 5.42
C THR A 90 27.40 -10.59 4.05
N ASP A 91 27.19 -11.71 3.36
CA ASP A 91 27.66 -11.92 2.00
C ASP A 91 26.85 -11.05 1.04
N ARG A 92 27.47 -10.04 0.47
CA ARG A 92 26.83 -9.10 -0.48
C ARG A 92 26.90 -9.58 -1.92
N GLU A 93 27.78 -10.55 -2.22
CA GLU A 93 27.91 -11.13 -3.55
C GLU A 93 26.88 -12.24 -3.76
N ARG A 94 26.62 -13.02 -2.71
CA ARG A 94 25.65 -14.13 -2.70
C ARG A 94 24.65 -14.00 -1.55
N PRO A 95 23.81 -12.96 -1.54
CA PRO A 95 22.85 -12.78 -0.47
C PRO A 95 21.65 -13.70 -0.66
N GLU A 96 21.65 -14.83 0.05
CA GLU A 96 20.61 -15.86 -0.01
C GLU A 96 19.80 -15.87 1.29
N ILE A 97 18.46 -15.84 1.16
CA ILE A 97 17.50 -15.96 2.26
C ILE A 97 16.44 -16.98 1.86
N PRO A 98 15.98 -17.90 2.74
CA PRO A 98 14.85 -18.79 2.42
C PRO A 98 13.58 -18.01 2.06
N SER A 99 12.87 -18.47 1.01
CA SER A 99 11.57 -17.92 0.62
C SER A 99 10.49 -18.29 1.63
N VAL A 100 9.48 -17.42 1.76
CA VAL A 100 8.24 -17.66 2.52
C VAL A 100 6.99 -17.58 1.63
N SER A 101 7.18 -17.64 0.31
CA SER A 101 6.09 -17.58 -0.67
C SER A 101 5.16 -18.80 -0.66
N ASP A 102 5.58 -19.91 -0.09
CA ASP A 102 4.76 -21.09 0.20
C ASP A 102 3.85 -20.91 1.43
N ILE A 103 4.15 -19.93 2.30
CA ILE A 103 3.38 -19.63 3.51
C ILE A 103 2.35 -18.52 3.26
N TRP A 104 2.76 -17.44 2.59
CA TRP A 104 1.89 -16.31 2.22
C TRP A 104 2.03 -15.99 0.73
N LYS A 105 0.92 -15.97 0.01
CA LYS A 105 0.91 -15.74 -1.44
C LYS A 105 1.48 -14.38 -1.85
N ILE A 106 1.30 -13.34 -1.03
CA ILE A 106 1.84 -12.01 -1.32
C ILE A 106 3.38 -11.98 -1.28
N ALA A 107 4.01 -12.90 -0.56
CA ALA A 107 5.46 -12.96 -0.48
C ALA A 107 6.10 -13.16 -1.85
N ASP A 108 5.42 -13.81 -2.81
CA ASP A 108 5.88 -13.89 -4.21
C ASP A 108 6.27 -12.49 -4.74
N PHE A 109 5.36 -11.53 -4.66
CA PHE A 109 5.62 -10.18 -5.17
C PHE A 109 6.58 -9.38 -4.30
N TYR A 110 6.47 -9.46 -3.00
CA TYR A 110 7.36 -8.76 -2.08
C TYR A 110 8.81 -9.26 -2.15
N GLU A 111 9.04 -10.56 -2.26
CA GLU A 111 10.37 -11.15 -2.42
C GLU A 111 10.99 -10.76 -3.77
N ARG A 112 10.20 -10.73 -4.84
CA ARG A 112 10.64 -10.23 -6.16
C ARG A 112 10.99 -8.75 -6.13
N GLU A 113 10.25 -7.92 -5.40
CA GLU A 113 10.59 -6.51 -5.17
C GLU A 113 11.94 -6.37 -4.48
N VAL A 114 12.15 -7.12 -3.39
CA VAL A 114 13.43 -7.11 -2.66
C VAL A 114 14.57 -7.63 -3.52
N PHE A 115 14.35 -8.69 -4.29
CA PHE A 115 15.34 -9.17 -5.26
C PHE A 115 15.67 -8.06 -6.28
N ASP A 116 14.67 -7.41 -6.83
CA ASP A 116 14.83 -6.39 -7.86
C ASP A 116 15.66 -5.20 -7.36
N TYR A 117 15.47 -4.80 -6.11
CA TYR A 117 16.11 -3.63 -5.52
C TYR A 117 17.43 -3.90 -4.81
N TYR A 118 17.60 -5.08 -4.20
CA TYR A 118 18.76 -5.41 -3.37
C TYR A 118 19.57 -6.60 -3.87
N GLY A 119 19.04 -7.41 -4.79
CA GLY A 119 19.67 -8.63 -5.29
C GLY A 119 19.70 -9.76 -4.27
N ILE A 120 18.81 -9.74 -3.28
CA ILE A 120 18.67 -10.85 -2.35
C ILE A 120 17.92 -11.98 -3.06
N VAL A 121 18.54 -13.16 -3.14
CA VAL A 121 17.95 -14.35 -3.76
C VAL A 121 17.16 -15.11 -2.70
N PHE A 122 15.86 -15.29 -2.95
CA PHE A 122 15.00 -16.07 -2.07
C PHE A 122 14.97 -17.52 -2.51
N VAL A 123 15.70 -18.37 -1.76
CA VAL A 123 15.85 -19.79 -2.07
C VAL A 123 14.53 -20.52 -1.90
N GLY A 124 14.09 -21.22 -2.95
CA GLY A 124 12.79 -21.89 -2.99
C GLY A 124 11.63 -21.05 -3.56
N HIS A 125 11.89 -19.81 -3.94
CA HIS A 125 10.88 -18.99 -4.62
C HIS A 125 10.55 -19.55 -6.01
N PRO A 126 9.25 -19.62 -6.41
CA PRO A 126 8.84 -20.27 -7.66
C PRO A 126 9.15 -19.46 -8.92
N ASP A 127 9.27 -18.13 -8.82
CA ASP A 127 9.43 -17.23 -9.97
C ASP A 127 10.27 -15.99 -9.61
N MET A 128 11.60 -16.15 -9.50
CA MET A 128 12.52 -15.10 -9.03
C MET A 128 12.97 -14.17 -10.19
N ARG A 129 12.04 -13.52 -10.87
CA ARG A 129 12.33 -12.46 -11.87
C ARG A 129 12.12 -11.07 -11.29
N ARG A 130 12.72 -10.07 -11.97
CA ARG A 130 12.48 -8.66 -11.65
C ARG A 130 10.99 -8.32 -11.74
N LEU A 131 10.54 -7.37 -10.93
CA LEU A 131 9.15 -6.94 -10.86
C LEU A 131 8.93 -5.56 -11.51
N TYR A 132 9.77 -4.60 -11.18
CA TYR A 132 9.65 -3.20 -11.60
C TYR A 132 10.71 -2.79 -12.63
N LEU A 133 11.94 -3.28 -12.47
CA LEU A 133 13.03 -2.94 -13.36
C LEU A 133 13.04 -3.86 -14.59
N ARG A 134 13.62 -3.36 -15.66
CA ARG A 134 13.81 -4.16 -16.89
C ARG A 134 14.79 -5.29 -16.63
N ASN A 135 14.67 -6.39 -17.37
CA ASN A 135 15.55 -7.56 -17.23
C ASN A 135 17.03 -7.25 -17.57
N ASP A 136 17.26 -6.24 -18.42
CA ASP A 136 18.59 -5.76 -18.80
C ASP A 136 19.18 -4.71 -17.82
N TRP A 137 18.49 -4.37 -16.75
CA TRP A 137 19.00 -3.48 -15.73
C TRP A 137 20.21 -4.08 -15.01
N VAL A 138 21.29 -3.32 -14.91
CA VAL A 138 22.53 -3.72 -14.24
C VAL A 138 22.54 -3.22 -12.80
N GLY A 139 22.89 -4.09 -11.85
CA GLY A 139 22.97 -3.74 -10.42
C GLY A 139 21.63 -3.69 -9.70
N TYR A 140 21.66 -3.14 -8.48
CA TYR A 140 20.54 -3.13 -7.54
C TYR A 140 20.40 -1.74 -6.90
N PRO A 141 19.41 -0.93 -7.32
CA PRO A 141 19.39 0.52 -7.07
C PRO A 141 19.24 0.92 -5.61
N MET A 142 18.65 0.06 -4.77
CA MET A 142 18.43 0.38 -3.36
C MET A 142 19.65 0.09 -2.47
N ARG A 143 20.65 -0.62 -2.97
CA ARG A 143 21.91 -0.81 -2.23
C ARG A 143 22.58 0.53 -1.97
N LYS A 144 23.25 0.64 -0.82
CA LYS A 144 23.97 1.86 -0.41
C LYS A 144 25.27 2.07 -1.19
N ASP A 145 25.82 1.02 -1.78
CA ASP A 145 27.01 1.01 -2.63
C ASP A 145 26.70 1.09 -4.12
N ASN A 146 25.44 1.21 -4.52
CA ASN A 146 25.05 1.39 -5.92
C ASN A 146 25.36 2.79 -6.43
N ASP A 147 26.02 2.86 -7.57
CA ASP A 147 26.31 4.11 -8.30
C ASP A 147 25.52 4.14 -9.60
N PRO A 148 24.37 4.87 -9.63
CA PRO A 148 23.51 4.86 -10.81
C PRO A 148 24.16 5.42 -12.08
N GLU A 149 25.12 6.34 -11.96
CA GLU A 149 25.82 6.91 -13.13
C GLU A 149 26.79 5.91 -13.76
N LYS A 150 27.38 5.04 -12.94
CA LYS A 150 28.33 4.02 -13.34
C LYS A 150 27.62 2.73 -13.76
N ASP A 151 26.63 2.30 -12.99
CA ASP A 151 26.03 0.97 -13.10
C ASP A 151 24.90 0.94 -14.15
N ASN A 152 24.22 2.05 -14.39
CA ASN A 152 23.20 2.17 -15.42
C ASN A 152 23.37 3.44 -16.28
N PRO A 153 24.35 3.48 -17.18
CA PRO A 153 24.33 4.47 -18.23
C PRO A 153 23.03 4.28 -19.02
N LEU A 154 22.28 5.36 -19.23
CA LEU A 154 20.99 5.39 -19.93
C LEU A 154 20.95 4.42 -21.12
N CYS A 155 20.57 3.19 -20.89
CA CYS A 155 20.47 2.17 -21.92
C CYS A 155 19.06 2.19 -22.48
N MET A 156 18.89 2.85 -23.62
CA MET A 156 17.66 2.89 -24.40
C MET A 156 17.68 1.74 -25.42
N THR A 157 17.79 0.50 -24.98
CA THR A 157 17.54 -0.62 -25.89
C THR A 157 16.05 -0.83 -26.01
N ASN A 158 15.54 -0.94 -27.24
CA ASN A 158 14.10 -1.10 -27.52
C ASN A 158 13.61 -2.54 -27.37
N GLU A 159 14.47 -3.48 -26.95
CA GLU A 159 14.11 -4.88 -26.84
C GLU A 159 13.84 -5.24 -25.38
N GLU A 160 12.58 -5.24 -25.02
CA GLU A 160 12.10 -5.80 -23.75
C GLU A 160 11.80 -7.30 -23.94
N THR A 161 12.66 -8.15 -23.43
CA THR A 161 12.42 -9.59 -23.41
C THR A 161 11.62 -9.98 -22.16
N PHE A 162 10.31 -9.71 -22.16
CA PHE A 162 9.43 -10.12 -21.06
C PHE A 162 8.86 -11.54 -21.21
N ASP A 163 9.27 -12.28 -22.22
CA ASP A 163 8.66 -13.57 -22.57
C ASP A 163 9.24 -14.76 -21.81
N THR A 164 10.31 -14.54 -21.04
CA THR A 164 10.99 -15.57 -20.29
C THR A 164 10.98 -15.29 -18.79
N THR A 165 10.74 -16.32 -17.99
CA THR A 165 11.06 -16.33 -16.56
C THR A 165 12.53 -16.71 -16.41
N GLN A 166 13.19 -16.12 -15.40
CA GLN A 166 14.54 -16.54 -15.02
C GLN A 166 14.47 -17.33 -13.73
N GLU A 167 14.83 -18.61 -13.77
CA GLU A 167 15.22 -19.31 -12.55
C GLU A 167 16.63 -18.84 -12.18
N ILE A 168 16.77 -18.27 -10.99
CA ILE A 168 18.07 -17.83 -10.50
C ILE A 168 18.74 -19.00 -9.80
N GLU A 169 19.68 -19.61 -10.50
CA GLU A 169 20.67 -20.52 -9.92
C GLU A 169 22.00 -19.78 -9.79
N LEU A 170 22.73 -20.06 -8.72
CA LEU A 170 24.07 -19.53 -8.55
C LEU A 170 25.12 -20.54 -9.06
N ASN A 171 26.09 -20.03 -9.79
CA ASN A 171 27.28 -20.78 -10.14
C ASN A 171 28.14 -21.06 -8.89
N PRO A 172 29.03 -22.07 -8.91
CA PRO A 172 29.95 -22.32 -7.79
C PRO A 172 30.83 -21.11 -7.41
N ASP A 173 31.06 -20.19 -8.34
CA ASP A 173 31.85 -18.98 -8.17
C ASP A 173 31.03 -17.79 -7.64
N GLY A 174 29.71 -17.96 -7.41
CA GLY A 174 28.81 -16.94 -6.89
C GLY A 174 28.12 -16.09 -7.93
N THR A 175 28.44 -16.24 -9.20
CA THR A 175 27.73 -15.55 -10.27
C THR A 175 26.34 -16.17 -10.50
N ILE A 176 25.39 -15.33 -10.88
CA ILE A 176 24.04 -15.79 -11.20
C ILE A 176 24.07 -16.62 -12.48
N LYS A 177 23.61 -17.87 -12.38
CA LYS A 177 23.38 -18.73 -13.51
C LYS A 177 21.91 -18.62 -13.91
N ASN A 178 21.64 -17.79 -14.89
CA ASN A 178 20.28 -17.63 -15.38
C ASN A 178 19.86 -18.85 -16.22
N ARG A 179 18.74 -19.44 -15.85
CA ARG A 179 18.03 -20.40 -16.67
C ARG A 179 16.78 -19.71 -17.21
N GLU A 180 16.77 -19.45 -18.50
CA GLU A 180 15.58 -18.91 -19.15
C GLU A 180 14.51 -19.99 -19.27
N MET A 181 13.35 -19.76 -18.67
CA MET A 181 12.17 -20.59 -18.86
C MET A 181 11.11 -19.79 -19.60
N LYS A 182 10.44 -20.40 -20.56
CA LYS A 182 9.31 -19.78 -21.23
C LYS A 182 8.16 -19.61 -20.24
N LEU A 183 7.68 -18.38 -20.07
CA LEU A 183 6.56 -18.06 -19.21
C LEU A 183 5.24 -18.67 -19.71
N PHE A 184 5.10 -18.78 -21.02
CA PHE A 184 3.94 -19.34 -21.71
C PHE A 184 4.36 -20.49 -22.62
N GLY A 185 3.48 -21.48 -22.81
CA GLY A 185 3.68 -22.58 -23.74
C GLY A 185 3.73 -22.11 -25.20
N GLU A 186 4.37 -22.88 -26.07
CA GLU A 186 4.51 -22.55 -27.50
C GLU A 186 3.16 -22.50 -28.24
N GLU A 187 2.16 -23.23 -27.76
CA GLU A 187 0.82 -23.31 -28.34
C GLU A 187 -0.19 -22.38 -27.63
N GLU A 188 0.24 -21.59 -26.61
CA GLU A 188 -0.65 -20.68 -25.91
C GLU A 188 -0.85 -19.39 -26.70
N TYR A 189 -2.11 -18.97 -26.81
CA TYR A 189 -2.46 -17.67 -27.41
C TYR A 189 -2.34 -16.58 -26.36
N VAL A 190 -1.33 -15.72 -26.48
CA VAL A 190 -1.04 -14.64 -25.52
C VAL A 190 -1.47 -13.29 -26.07
N VAL A 191 -2.31 -12.57 -25.31
CA VAL A 191 -2.75 -11.21 -25.62
C VAL A 191 -2.13 -10.23 -24.62
N ASN A 192 -1.63 -9.09 -25.14
CA ASN A 192 -1.17 -7.98 -24.32
C ASN A 192 -2.30 -6.96 -24.10
N ILE A 193 -2.59 -6.63 -22.85
CA ILE A 193 -3.50 -5.54 -22.46
C ILE A 193 -2.67 -4.50 -21.72
N GLY A 194 -2.59 -3.29 -22.27
CA GLY A 194 -1.67 -2.25 -21.79
C GLY A 194 -0.31 -2.25 -22.54
N PRO A 195 0.65 -1.39 -22.18
CA PRO A 195 0.63 -0.44 -21.05
C PRO A 195 -0.30 0.79 -21.22
N GLN A 196 -0.78 1.07 -22.39
CA GLN A 196 -1.73 2.15 -22.70
C GLN A 196 -3.09 1.55 -23.07
N HIS A 197 -3.88 1.25 -22.06
CA HIS A 197 -5.23 0.71 -22.25
C HIS A 197 -6.15 1.24 -21.14
N PRO A 198 -7.37 1.71 -21.46
CA PRO A 198 -8.30 2.24 -20.45
C PRO A 198 -8.59 1.27 -19.30
N ALA A 199 -8.70 -0.02 -19.61
CA ALA A 199 -9.04 -1.07 -18.64
C ALA A 199 -7.91 -1.42 -17.63
N THR A 200 -6.70 -0.88 -17.79
CA THR A 200 -5.61 -1.10 -16.84
C THR A 200 -5.57 -0.08 -15.71
N HIS A 201 -6.44 0.95 -15.74
CA HIS A 201 -6.54 2.02 -14.75
C HIS A 201 -5.18 2.66 -14.40
N GLY A 202 -4.28 2.70 -15.37
CA GLY A 202 -2.92 3.23 -15.25
C GLY A 202 -1.99 2.56 -16.25
N VAL A 203 -0.68 2.86 -16.15
CA VAL A 203 0.33 2.37 -17.09
C VAL A 203 0.88 1.03 -16.59
N MET A 204 0.15 -0.04 -16.87
CA MET A 204 0.49 -1.41 -16.52
C MET A 204 0.16 -2.35 -17.69
N ARG A 205 0.93 -3.42 -17.86
CA ARG A 205 0.71 -4.42 -18.91
C ARG A 205 0.33 -5.75 -18.31
N PHE A 206 -0.76 -6.31 -18.78
CA PHE A 206 -1.11 -7.71 -18.56
C PHE A 206 -0.79 -8.53 -19.79
N ARG A 207 -0.02 -9.59 -19.63
CA ARG A 207 0.12 -10.66 -20.61
C ARG A 207 -0.85 -11.77 -20.22
N VAL A 208 -1.86 -11.98 -21.05
CA VAL A 208 -2.97 -12.88 -20.76
C VAL A 208 -2.89 -14.08 -21.68
N SER A 209 -2.66 -15.27 -21.13
CA SER A 209 -2.75 -16.53 -21.85
C SER A 209 -4.19 -16.99 -21.91
N LEU A 210 -4.65 -17.32 -23.11
CA LEU A 210 -6.04 -17.65 -23.42
C LEU A 210 -6.18 -19.04 -24.06
N GLU A 211 -7.25 -19.71 -23.67
CA GLU A 211 -7.81 -20.84 -24.40
C GLU A 211 -9.21 -20.44 -24.90
N GLY A 212 -9.31 -20.06 -26.17
CA GLY A 212 -10.48 -19.39 -26.71
C GLY A 212 -10.67 -18.03 -26.03
N GLU A 213 -11.76 -17.85 -25.29
CA GLU A 213 -12.05 -16.65 -24.51
C GLU A 213 -11.70 -16.79 -23.02
N ILE A 214 -11.25 -17.98 -22.59
CA ILE A 214 -11.03 -18.30 -21.19
C ILE A 214 -9.57 -18.00 -20.81
N ILE A 215 -9.38 -17.27 -19.71
CA ILE A 215 -8.10 -16.92 -19.16
C ILE A 215 -7.47 -18.14 -18.48
N ARG A 216 -6.25 -18.49 -18.90
CA ARG A 216 -5.43 -19.55 -18.30
C ARG A 216 -4.43 -19.02 -17.29
N LYS A 217 -3.80 -17.91 -17.64
CA LYS A 217 -2.79 -17.27 -16.80
C LYS A 217 -2.71 -15.78 -17.12
N ILE A 218 -2.44 -14.99 -16.10
CA ILE A 218 -2.13 -13.56 -16.25
C ILE A 218 -0.77 -13.30 -15.62
N ASP A 219 0.09 -12.65 -16.39
CA ASP A 219 1.34 -12.08 -15.90
C ASP A 219 1.25 -10.56 -15.90
N ALA A 220 1.33 -9.96 -14.72
CA ALA A 220 1.27 -8.52 -14.54
C ALA A 220 2.68 -7.93 -14.60
N ASN A 221 2.90 -6.99 -15.53
CA ASN A 221 4.13 -6.23 -15.61
C ASN A 221 3.92 -4.83 -15.05
N CYS A 222 4.50 -4.57 -13.91
CA CYS A 222 4.56 -3.27 -13.23
C CYS A 222 5.81 -2.49 -13.69
N GLY A 223 5.99 -1.26 -13.16
CA GLY A 223 7.25 -0.53 -13.31
C GLY A 223 7.27 0.57 -14.35
N TYR A 224 6.33 0.64 -15.29
CA TYR A 224 6.32 1.67 -16.36
C TYR A 224 6.31 3.12 -15.83
N ILE A 225 5.74 3.35 -14.66
CA ILE A 225 5.70 4.65 -14.00
C ILE A 225 6.43 4.64 -12.65
N HIS A 226 7.27 3.63 -12.43
CA HIS A 226 8.13 3.59 -11.24
C HIS A 226 9.15 4.73 -11.27
N ARG A 227 9.24 5.49 -10.19
CA ARG A 227 10.05 6.72 -10.09
C ARG A 227 11.16 6.66 -9.04
N GLY A 228 11.35 5.52 -8.38
CA GLY A 228 12.35 5.36 -7.33
C GLY A 228 12.10 6.25 -6.10
N ILE A 229 10.84 6.48 -5.74
CA ILE A 229 10.44 7.39 -4.63
C ILE A 229 11.13 7.01 -3.33
N GLU A 230 11.19 5.73 -2.99
CA GLU A 230 11.84 5.25 -1.77
C GLU A 230 13.35 5.55 -1.75
N LYS A 231 14.02 5.41 -2.89
CA LYS A 231 15.45 5.76 -3.02
C LYS A 231 15.66 7.27 -2.92
N MET A 232 14.81 8.06 -3.56
CA MET A 232 14.88 9.52 -3.46
C MET A 232 14.69 10.01 -2.02
N ASN A 233 13.81 9.37 -1.26
CA ASN A 233 13.55 9.71 0.13
C ASN A 233 14.79 9.57 1.02
N GLU A 234 15.72 8.67 0.72
CA GLU A 234 16.97 8.52 1.47
C GLU A 234 17.89 9.75 1.37
N SER A 235 17.70 10.59 0.34
CA SER A 235 18.46 11.83 0.13
C SER A 235 17.72 13.12 0.51
N LEU A 236 16.46 13.00 0.92
CA LEU A 236 15.58 14.11 1.28
C LEU A 236 15.43 14.24 2.80
N THR A 237 15.24 15.47 3.28
CA THR A 237 14.86 15.69 4.68
C THR A 237 13.42 15.24 4.93
N TYR A 238 13.08 14.87 6.17
CA TYR A 238 11.73 14.44 6.52
C TYR A 238 10.60 15.34 5.99
N PRO A 239 10.66 16.68 6.07
CA PRO A 239 9.62 17.52 5.46
C PRO A 239 9.56 17.43 3.93
N GLN A 240 10.69 17.17 3.26
CA GLN A 240 10.74 17.06 1.80
C GLN A 240 10.15 15.72 1.30
N THR A 241 10.28 14.63 2.08
CA THR A 241 9.70 13.32 1.72
C THR A 241 8.18 13.39 1.60
N LEU A 242 7.52 14.26 2.36
CA LEU A 242 6.08 14.46 2.31
C LEU A 242 5.56 14.80 0.91
N ALA A 243 6.34 15.56 0.12
CA ALA A 243 5.93 15.96 -1.22
C ALA A 243 5.87 14.78 -2.22
N LEU A 244 6.65 13.73 -1.99
CA LEU A 244 6.65 12.53 -2.83
C LEU A 244 5.53 11.55 -2.43
N THR A 245 5.20 11.50 -1.15
CA THR A 245 4.22 10.56 -0.58
C THR A 245 2.81 10.78 -1.13
N ASP A 246 2.40 12.03 -1.35
CA ASP A 246 1.10 12.38 -1.94
C ASP A 246 0.90 11.80 -3.35
N ARG A 247 1.99 11.41 -4.03
CA ARG A 247 2.01 10.98 -5.44
C ARG A 247 2.10 9.47 -5.62
N LEU A 248 2.00 8.70 -4.54
CA LEU A 248 1.85 7.25 -4.58
C LEU A 248 0.42 6.93 -5.03
N ASP A 249 -0.48 6.57 -4.15
CA ASP A 249 -1.90 6.60 -4.47
C ASP A 249 -2.38 8.05 -4.50
N TYR A 250 -2.41 8.68 -5.68
CA TYR A 250 -2.82 10.09 -5.81
C TYR A 250 -4.31 10.33 -5.51
N LEU A 251 -5.11 9.28 -5.44
CA LEU A 251 -6.53 9.33 -5.03
C LEU A 251 -6.72 9.15 -3.51
N GLY A 252 -5.64 8.82 -2.81
CA GLY A 252 -5.53 8.77 -1.35
C GLY A 252 -4.45 9.72 -0.82
N ALA A 253 -4.11 10.79 -1.54
CA ALA A 253 -2.97 11.65 -1.26
C ALA A 253 -2.94 12.18 0.19
N HIS A 254 -4.08 12.58 0.74
CA HIS A 254 -4.20 13.06 2.11
C HIS A 254 -3.91 11.94 3.13
N GLN A 255 -4.46 10.75 2.89
CA GLN A 255 -4.31 9.57 3.74
C GLN A 255 -2.87 9.07 3.74
N ASN A 256 -2.21 8.97 2.56
CA ASN A 256 -0.82 8.56 2.44
C ASN A 256 0.11 9.48 3.24
N ARG A 257 -0.09 10.78 3.07
CA ARG A 257 0.69 11.81 3.78
C ARG A 257 0.39 11.80 5.28
N HIS A 258 -0.85 11.52 5.68
CA HIS A 258 -1.22 11.35 7.09
C HIS A 258 -0.44 10.19 7.73
N ALA A 259 -0.33 9.05 7.06
CA ALA A 259 0.44 7.90 7.53
C ALA A 259 1.91 8.26 7.81
N LEU A 260 2.56 8.96 6.86
CA LEU A 260 3.96 9.38 7.04
C LEU A 260 4.11 10.42 8.16
N CYS A 261 3.24 11.43 8.22
CA CYS A 261 3.25 12.41 9.33
C CYS A 261 3.08 11.70 10.67
N MET A 262 2.11 10.81 10.78
CA MET A 262 1.83 10.04 11.99
C MET A 262 3.01 9.15 12.40
N CYS A 263 3.69 8.51 11.44
CA CYS A 263 4.87 7.70 11.70
C CYS A 263 6.01 8.54 12.30
N ILE A 264 6.29 9.71 11.71
CA ILE A 264 7.33 10.62 12.18
C ILE A 264 6.96 11.24 13.53
N GLU A 265 5.71 11.68 13.71
CA GLU A 265 5.19 12.26 14.94
C GLU A 265 5.31 11.28 16.12
N LYS A 266 4.91 10.02 15.91
CA LYS A 266 5.06 8.95 16.89
C LYS A 266 6.53 8.70 17.23
N ALA A 267 7.40 8.61 16.21
CA ALA A 267 8.84 8.39 16.40
C ALA A 267 9.49 9.51 17.22
N MET A 268 9.00 10.74 17.09
CA MET A 268 9.50 11.92 17.80
C MET A 268 8.77 12.21 19.13
N GLY A 269 7.71 11.47 19.44
CA GLY A 269 6.87 11.75 20.61
C GLY A 269 6.12 13.09 20.51
N ILE A 270 5.74 13.49 19.28
CA ILE A 270 4.99 14.71 19.05
C ILE A 270 3.50 14.39 19.19
N GLU A 271 2.83 15.03 20.14
CA GLU A 271 1.38 14.99 20.26
C GLU A 271 0.78 16.21 19.53
N VAL A 272 -0.01 15.92 18.49
CA VAL A 272 -0.75 16.95 17.77
C VAL A 272 -2.01 17.33 18.55
N SER A 273 -2.45 18.58 18.39
CA SER A 273 -3.65 19.10 19.06
C SER A 273 -4.91 18.30 18.64
N ASP A 274 -5.93 18.28 19.50
CA ASP A 274 -7.20 17.66 19.16
C ASP A 274 -7.84 18.32 17.93
N ARG A 275 -7.65 19.63 17.73
CA ARG A 275 -8.08 20.31 16.51
C ARG A 275 -7.49 19.67 15.26
N VAL A 276 -6.19 19.40 15.24
CA VAL A 276 -5.51 18.75 14.12
C VAL A 276 -6.06 17.35 13.88
N LYS A 277 -6.29 16.56 14.94
CA LYS A 277 -6.86 15.21 14.82
C LYS A 277 -8.23 15.24 14.15
N TYR A 278 -9.11 16.17 14.56
CA TYR A 278 -10.43 16.35 13.95
C TYR A 278 -10.34 16.76 12.48
N ILE A 279 -9.49 17.75 12.16
CA ILE A 279 -9.29 18.22 10.79
C ILE A 279 -8.81 17.07 9.89
N ARG A 280 -7.74 16.37 10.30
CA ARG A 280 -7.18 15.25 9.52
C ARG A 280 -8.22 14.16 9.30
N THR A 281 -8.98 13.76 10.31
CA THR A 281 -10.02 12.72 10.19
C THR A 281 -11.14 13.14 9.23
N ILE A 282 -11.62 14.39 9.29
CA ILE A 282 -12.65 14.88 8.36
C ILE A 282 -12.10 14.89 6.93
N MET A 283 -10.86 15.33 6.73
CA MET A 283 -10.23 15.38 5.42
C MET A 283 -9.96 13.98 4.86
N ASP A 284 -9.56 13.01 5.68
CA ASP A 284 -9.40 11.61 5.29
C ASP A 284 -10.72 11.02 4.78
N GLU A 285 -11.84 11.31 5.47
CA GLU A 285 -13.14 10.78 5.06
C GLU A 285 -13.71 11.51 3.83
N LEU A 286 -13.46 12.80 3.66
CA LEU A 286 -13.78 13.51 2.41
C LEU A 286 -12.96 12.93 1.23
N GLN A 287 -11.68 12.64 1.44
CA GLN A 287 -10.83 12.01 0.42
C GLN A 287 -11.30 10.60 0.09
N ARG A 288 -11.78 9.83 1.08
CA ARG A 288 -12.35 8.50 0.85
C ARG A 288 -13.59 8.58 -0.05
N ILE A 289 -14.50 9.51 0.24
CA ILE A 289 -15.68 9.74 -0.62
C ILE A 289 -15.25 10.15 -2.02
N ASP A 290 -14.32 11.09 -2.15
CA ASP A 290 -13.75 11.55 -3.43
C ASP A 290 -13.21 10.39 -4.26
N SER A 291 -12.45 9.51 -3.63
CA SER A 291 -11.86 8.32 -4.25
C SER A 291 -12.93 7.31 -4.69
N HIS A 292 -13.92 7.04 -3.84
CA HIS A 292 -15.00 6.11 -4.18
C HIS A 292 -15.93 6.63 -5.28
N LEU A 293 -16.10 7.95 -5.40
CA LEU A 293 -16.81 8.56 -6.52
C LEU A 293 -16.06 8.38 -7.85
N LEU A 294 -14.73 8.49 -7.81
CA LEU A 294 -13.92 8.19 -8.99
C LEU A 294 -13.98 6.70 -9.34
N PHE A 295 -13.86 5.81 -8.35
CA PHE A 295 -14.04 4.38 -8.53
C PHE A 295 -15.38 4.04 -9.20
N TYR A 296 -16.50 4.57 -8.66
CA TYR A 296 -17.83 4.42 -9.22
C TYR A 296 -17.86 4.84 -10.69
N SER A 297 -17.31 6.00 -10.99
CA SER A 297 -17.28 6.56 -12.34
C SER A 297 -16.47 5.67 -13.28
N ALA A 298 -15.26 5.30 -12.92
CA ALA A 298 -14.39 4.48 -13.76
C ALA A 298 -15.02 3.11 -14.05
N LEU A 299 -15.54 2.43 -13.03
CA LEU A 299 -16.21 1.15 -13.18
C LEU A 299 -17.47 1.26 -14.06
N ALA A 300 -18.25 2.32 -13.89
CA ALA A 300 -19.43 2.57 -14.73
C ALA A 300 -19.04 2.73 -16.21
N MET A 301 -17.97 3.47 -16.49
CA MET A 301 -17.43 3.62 -17.85
C MET A 301 -16.97 2.29 -18.43
N ASP A 302 -16.23 1.50 -17.66
CA ASP A 302 -15.72 0.18 -18.06
C ASP A 302 -16.83 -0.80 -18.43
N LEU A 303 -17.97 -0.70 -17.75
CA LEU A 303 -19.18 -1.49 -18.04
C LEU A 303 -20.11 -0.84 -19.05
N GLY A 304 -19.71 0.29 -19.65
CA GLY A 304 -20.44 0.98 -20.73
C GLY A 304 -21.53 1.94 -20.27
N ALA A 305 -21.62 2.27 -18.97
CA ALA A 305 -22.61 3.17 -18.41
C ALA A 305 -22.11 4.64 -18.35
N LEU A 306 -21.94 5.28 -19.52
CA LEU A 306 -21.36 6.62 -19.65
C LEU A 306 -22.12 7.71 -18.85
N THR A 307 -23.44 7.62 -18.72
CA THR A 307 -24.20 8.59 -17.92
C THR A 307 -23.80 8.52 -16.44
N ALA A 308 -23.68 7.32 -15.90
CA ALA A 308 -23.23 7.11 -14.52
C ALA A 308 -21.80 7.63 -14.29
N PHE A 309 -20.91 7.41 -15.28
CA PHE A 309 -19.55 7.99 -15.26
C PHE A 309 -19.57 9.51 -15.08
N PHE A 310 -20.33 10.24 -15.91
CA PHE A 310 -20.42 11.70 -15.82
C PHE A 310 -21.01 12.18 -14.49
N TYR A 311 -21.97 11.46 -13.93
CA TYR A 311 -22.60 11.83 -12.66
C TYR A 311 -21.61 11.74 -11.50
N GLY A 312 -20.82 10.67 -11.43
CA GLY A 312 -19.80 10.55 -10.39
C GLY A 312 -18.76 11.68 -10.44
N PHE A 313 -18.30 12.06 -11.65
CA PHE A 313 -17.40 13.22 -11.80
C PHE A 313 -18.06 14.54 -11.44
N ARG A 314 -19.32 14.76 -11.84
CA ARG A 314 -20.09 15.96 -11.43
C ARG A 314 -20.13 16.15 -9.91
N ASP A 315 -20.34 15.06 -9.18
CA ASP A 315 -20.56 15.13 -7.74
C ASP A 315 -19.23 15.17 -6.97
N ARG A 316 -18.19 14.55 -7.53
CA ARG A 316 -16.82 14.64 -7.05
C ARG A 316 -16.30 16.09 -7.06
N GLU A 317 -16.62 16.90 -8.05
CA GLU A 317 -16.22 18.31 -8.15
C GLU A 317 -16.57 19.13 -6.90
N LYS A 318 -17.66 18.80 -6.19
CA LYS A 318 -18.03 19.50 -4.95
C LYS A 318 -17.02 19.29 -3.81
N ILE A 319 -16.40 18.10 -3.74
CA ILE A 319 -15.34 17.82 -2.77
C ILE A 319 -14.05 18.51 -3.20
N LEU A 320 -13.72 18.46 -4.48
CA LEU A 320 -12.54 19.13 -5.02
C LEU A 320 -12.57 20.64 -4.78
N ASP A 321 -13.75 21.28 -4.86
CA ASP A 321 -13.93 22.70 -4.53
C ASP A 321 -13.67 22.97 -3.03
N ILE A 322 -14.08 22.07 -2.13
CA ILE A 322 -13.78 22.17 -0.69
C ILE A 322 -12.27 22.04 -0.44
N PHE A 323 -11.61 21.12 -1.13
CA PHE A 323 -10.16 20.93 -1.04
C PHE A 323 -9.42 22.16 -1.57
N GLU A 324 -9.80 22.68 -2.74
CA GLU A 324 -9.19 23.88 -3.33
C GLU A 324 -9.28 25.08 -2.39
N GLU A 325 -10.45 25.35 -1.81
CA GLU A 325 -10.63 26.45 -0.87
C GLU A 325 -9.81 26.29 0.42
N THR A 326 -9.63 25.05 0.91
CA THR A 326 -9.00 24.80 2.22
C THR A 326 -7.49 24.51 2.09
N CYS A 327 -7.09 23.75 1.07
CA CYS A 327 -5.72 23.25 0.90
C CYS A 327 -4.96 23.97 -0.23
N GLY A 328 -5.67 24.68 -1.12
CA GLY A 328 -5.07 25.27 -2.33
C GLY A 328 -4.82 24.28 -3.47
N GLY A 329 -5.17 23.00 -3.28
CA GLY A 329 -5.02 21.93 -4.27
C GLY A 329 -6.28 21.09 -4.39
N ARG A 330 -6.51 20.52 -5.58
CA ARG A 330 -7.71 19.71 -5.87
C ARG A 330 -7.44 18.21 -5.75
N LEU A 331 -6.23 17.77 -6.12
CA LEU A 331 -5.84 16.36 -6.13
C LEU A 331 -4.64 16.09 -5.21
N ILE A 332 -3.55 16.81 -5.40
CA ILE A 332 -2.34 16.74 -4.56
C ILE A 332 -2.37 17.92 -3.60
N MET A 333 -2.92 17.70 -2.41
CA MET A 333 -3.28 18.78 -1.50
C MET A 333 -2.11 19.32 -0.69
N ASN A 334 -1.07 18.53 -0.43
CA ASN A 334 0.07 18.88 0.42
C ASN A 334 -0.34 19.45 1.81
N TYR A 335 -1.46 18.99 2.36
CA TYR A 335 -2.10 19.65 3.50
C TYR A 335 -1.56 19.17 4.85
N ASN A 336 -1.42 17.85 5.06
CA ASN A 336 -0.80 17.31 6.26
C ASN A 336 0.68 17.67 6.33
N THR A 337 1.15 18.13 7.49
CA THR A 337 2.55 18.41 7.79
C THR A 337 2.92 17.77 9.12
N ILE A 338 4.21 17.57 9.36
CA ILE A 338 4.68 17.05 10.65
C ILE A 338 4.31 18.06 11.75
N GLY A 339 3.54 17.62 12.74
CA GLY A 339 3.03 18.44 13.84
C GLY A 339 1.70 19.16 13.55
N GLY A 340 1.04 18.91 12.41
CA GLY A 340 -0.26 19.52 12.15
C GLY A 340 -0.69 19.55 10.69
N VAL A 341 -1.28 20.67 10.26
CA VAL A 341 -1.71 20.94 8.89
C VAL A 341 -1.12 22.25 8.39
N GLN A 342 -1.04 22.42 7.06
CA GLN A 342 -0.38 23.55 6.41
C GLN A 342 -1.04 24.91 6.72
N ALA A 343 -2.36 24.91 6.85
CA ALA A 343 -3.18 26.09 7.15
C ALA A 343 -4.40 25.67 7.94
N ASP A 344 -5.02 26.60 8.66
CA ASP A 344 -6.29 26.35 9.32
C ASP A 344 -7.43 26.21 8.30
N LEU A 345 -8.55 25.66 8.74
CA LEU A 345 -9.75 25.49 7.91
C LEU A 345 -10.21 26.82 7.30
N HIS A 346 -10.59 26.78 6.04
CA HIS A 346 -11.21 27.93 5.39
C HIS A 346 -12.51 28.33 6.12
N PRO A 347 -12.83 29.63 6.28
CA PRO A 347 -14.04 30.09 6.99
C PRO A 347 -15.35 29.47 6.49
N ASN A 348 -15.41 29.10 5.21
CA ASN A 348 -16.59 28.45 4.62
C ASN A 348 -16.58 26.92 4.76
N PHE A 349 -15.52 26.31 5.26
CA PHE A 349 -15.35 24.85 5.28
C PHE A 349 -16.53 24.13 5.93
N VAL A 350 -16.85 24.49 7.18
CA VAL A 350 -17.96 23.88 7.92
C VAL A 350 -19.28 24.02 7.18
N LYS A 351 -19.55 25.20 6.63
CA LYS A 351 -20.78 25.46 5.85
C LYS A 351 -20.84 24.57 4.62
N ARG A 352 -19.77 24.52 3.82
CA ARG A 352 -19.70 23.73 2.59
C ARG A 352 -19.86 22.23 2.85
N VAL A 353 -19.21 21.71 3.88
CA VAL A 353 -19.31 20.29 4.25
C VAL A 353 -20.73 19.96 4.72
N LYS A 354 -21.37 20.84 5.51
CA LYS A 354 -22.76 20.67 5.92
C LYS A 354 -23.77 20.71 4.77
N GLU A 355 -23.50 21.48 3.74
CA GLU A 355 -24.31 21.50 2.51
C GLU A 355 -24.07 20.24 1.67
N PHE A 356 -22.84 19.72 1.67
CA PHE A 356 -22.46 18.52 0.92
C PHE A 356 -23.08 17.23 1.47
N ILE A 357 -23.15 17.04 2.79
CA ILE A 357 -23.64 15.81 3.43
C ILE A 357 -25.06 15.42 2.95
N PRO A 358 -26.10 16.26 3.10
CA PRO A 358 -27.46 15.92 2.66
C PRO A 358 -27.55 15.78 1.13
N TYR A 359 -26.78 16.58 0.38
CA TYR A 359 -26.70 16.47 -1.05
C TYR A 359 -26.21 15.06 -1.44
N MET A 360 -25.07 14.61 -0.92
CA MET A 360 -24.46 13.31 -1.29
C MET A 360 -25.35 12.12 -0.88
N ARG A 361 -26.04 12.21 0.27
CA ARG A 361 -27.03 11.20 0.67
C ARG A 361 -28.14 11.02 -0.38
N GLY A 362 -28.61 12.12 -0.97
CA GLY A 362 -29.60 12.08 -2.06
C GLY A 362 -29.02 11.44 -3.33
N ILE A 363 -27.79 11.80 -3.68
CA ILE A 363 -27.09 11.31 -4.88
C ILE A 363 -26.82 9.81 -4.84
N ILE A 364 -26.52 9.23 -3.69
CA ILE A 364 -26.31 7.78 -3.55
C ILE A 364 -27.57 7.01 -3.99
N HIS A 365 -28.76 7.51 -3.69
CA HIS A 365 -30.00 6.88 -4.18
C HIS A 365 -30.09 6.93 -5.72
N GLU A 366 -29.72 8.07 -6.33
CA GLU A 366 -29.65 8.21 -7.79
C GLU A 366 -28.67 7.18 -8.40
N TYR A 367 -27.50 6.96 -7.79
CA TYR A 367 -26.53 5.97 -8.24
C TYR A 367 -27.06 4.53 -8.14
N HIS A 368 -27.78 4.22 -7.06
CA HIS A 368 -28.44 2.92 -6.94
C HIS A 368 -29.48 2.69 -8.01
N ASP A 369 -30.28 3.70 -8.36
CA ASP A 369 -31.32 3.60 -9.39
C ASP A 369 -30.71 3.44 -10.78
N ILE A 370 -29.65 4.20 -11.09
CA ILE A 370 -29.06 4.22 -12.43
C ILE A 370 -28.15 3.01 -12.69
N PHE A 371 -27.33 2.63 -11.72
CA PHE A 371 -26.27 1.64 -11.92
C PHE A 371 -26.40 0.39 -11.06
N THR A 372 -26.56 0.50 -9.75
CA THR A 372 -26.64 -0.67 -8.85
C THR A 372 -27.85 -1.56 -9.19
N GLY A 373 -28.99 -0.95 -9.49
CA GLY A 373 -30.22 -1.63 -9.88
C GLY A 373 -30.22 -2.15 -11.33
N ASN A 374 -29.23 -1.78 -12.14
CA ASN A 374 -29.16 -2.16 -13.54
C ASN A 374 -28.83 -3.65 -13.69
N ILE A 375 -29.69 -4.41 -14.38
CA ILE A 375 -29.55 -5.86 -14.57
C ILE A 375 -28.26 -6.22 -15.35
N ILE A 376 -27.83 -5.36 -16.28
CA ILE A 376 -26.60 -5.58 -17.06
C ILE A 376 -25.40 -5.43 -16.16
N ALA A 377 -25.33 -4.36 -15.36
CA ALA A 377 -24.25 -4.14 -14.40
C ALA A 377 -24.17 -5.29 -13.38
N GLN A 378 -25.31 -5.73 -12.84
CA GLN A 378 -25.36 -6.86 -11.92
C GLN A 378 -24.87 -8.16 -12.58
N SER A 379 -25.30 -8.44 -13.82
CA SER A 379 -24.89 -9.66 -14.53
C SER A 379 -23.39 -9.70 -14.88
N ARG A 380 -22.76 -8.54 -15.00
CA ARG A 380 -21.33 -8.41 -15.26
C ARG A 380 -20.47 -8.49 -13.98
N MET A 381 -21.08 -8.38 -12.80
CA MET A 381 -20.35 -8.31 -11.53
C MET A 381 -20.68 -9.45 -10.56
N LYS A 382 -21.94 -9.93 -10.53
CA LYS A 382 -22.34 -11.00 -9.59
C LYS A 382 -21.75 -12.34 -9.98
N GLY A 383 -21.07 -12.97 -9.03
CA GLY A 383 -20.39 -14.25 -9.20
C GLY A 383 -19.14 -14.19 -10.09
N VAL A 384 -18.69 -12.98 -10.48
CA VAL A 384 -17.52 -12.77 -11.31
C VAL A 384 -16.33 -12.35 -10.44
N GLY A 385 -15.16 -12.96 -10.65
CA GLY A 385 -13.93 -12.60 -9.99
C GLY A 385 -13.98 -12.81 -8.47
N VAL A 386 -14.43 -13.97 -8.05
CA VAL A 386 -14.55 -14.31 -6.61
C VAL A 386 -13.17 -14.49 -5.99
N LEU A 387 -12.93 -13.81 -4.88
CA LEU A 387 -11.76 -13.96 -4.03
C LEU A 387 -12.20 -14.51 -2.68
N SER A 388 -11.66 -15.66 -2.28
CA SER A 388 -11.95 -16.23 -0.96
C SER A 388 -11.37 -15.38 0.18
N ARG A 389 -11.92 -15.49 1.39
CA ARG A 389 -11.37 -14.81 2.57
C ARG A 389 -9.93 -15.24 2.85
N GLU A 390 -9.62 -16.51 2.70
CA GLU A 390 -8.30 -17.07 2.91
C GLU A 390 -7.29 -16.51 1.92
N ASP A 391 -7.68 -16.41 0.65
CA ASP A 391 -6.82 -15.81 -0.39
C ASP A 391 -6.67 -14.30 -0.19
N ALA A 392 -7.74 -13.59 0.21
CA ALA A 392 -7.66 -12.16 0.51
C ALA A 392 -6.62 -11.88 1.62
N ILE A 393 -6.61 -12.68 2.68
CA ILE A 393 -5.63 -12.58 3.77
C ILE A 393 -4.23 -12.94 3.27
N SER A 394 -4.09 -14.07 2.56
CA SER A 394 -2.80 -14.56 2.09
C SER A 394 -2.13 -13.64 1.05
N PHE A 395 -2.92 -12.97 0.21
CA PHE A 395 -2.43 -11.92 -0.70
C PHE A 395 -2.31 -10.55 -0.03
N GLY A 396 -2.81 -10.38 1.21
CA GLY A 396 -2.81 -9.07 1.87
C GLY A 396 -3.74 -8.04 1.22
N CYS A 397 -4.80 -8.47 0.54
CA CYS A 397 -5.80 -7.62 -0.09
C CYS A 397 -6.71 -6.99 0.96
N THR A 398 -6.26 -5.93 1.62
CA THR A 398 -7.03 -5.18 2.63
C THR A 398 -8.10 -4.28 1.99
N GLY A 399 -8.74 -3.43 2.79
CA GLY A 399 -9.72 -2.45 2.34
C GLY A 399 -10.99 -3.06 1.78
N GLY A 400 -11.63 -2.37 0.83
CA GLY A 400 -12.87 -2.80 0.21
C GLY A 400 -12.83 -4.18 -0.43
N THR A 401 -11.67 -4.63 -0.89
CA THR A 401 -11.50 -5.97 -1.47
C THR A 401 -11.51 -7.06 -0.40
N GLY A 402 -10.77 -6.90 0.69
CA GLY A 402 -10.78 -7.84 1.81
C GLY A 402 -12.14 -7.88 2.51
N ARG A 403 -12.75 -6.73 2.73
CA ARG A 403 -14.08 -6.64 3.35
C ARG A 403 -15.19 -7.25 2.48
N ALA A 404 -15.07 -7.21 1.15
CA ALA A 404 -15.97 -7.91 0.26
C ALA A 404 -15.87 -9.43 0.35
N SER A 405 -14.73 -9.95 0.79
CA SER A 405 -14.44 -11.38 0.99
C SER A 405 -14.68 -11.88 2.44
N GLY A 406 -15.31 -11.10 3.29
CA GLY A 406 -15.61 -11.48 4.67
C GLY A 406 -14.48 -11.24 5.67
N TRP A 407 -13.47 -10.48 5.32
CA TRP A 407 -12.37 -10.12 6.21
C TRP A 407 -12.55 -8.71 6.77
N ALA A 408 -12.89 -8.62 8.05
CA ALA A 408 -12.94 -7.36 8.80
C ALA A 408 -11.50 -6.87 9.04
N CYS A 409 -11.01 -5.96 8.17
CA CYS A 409 -9.62 -5.52 8.13
C CYS A 409 -9.43 -4.01 8.27
N ASP A 410 -10.47 -3.28 8.64
CA ASP A 410 -10.43 -1.81 8.72
C ASP A 410 -9.47 -1.33 9.82
N VAL A 411 -8.41 -0.62 9.42
CA VAL A 411 -7.39 -0.07 10.32
C VAL A 411 -8.01 0.90 11.32
N ARG A 412 -9.05 1.66 10.94
CA ARG A 412 -9.76 2.60 11.82
C ARG A 412 -10.40 1.92 13.03
N LYS A 413 -10.75 0.61 12.89
CA LYS A 413 -11.30 -0.23 13.98
C LYS A 413 -10.23 -1.03 14.69
N ARG A 414 -9.27 -1.60 13.94
CA ARG A 414 -8.22 -2.46 14.50
C ARG A 414 -7.18 -1.68 15.29
N ILE A 415 -6.78 -0.51 14.79
CA ILE A 415 -5.75 0.35 15.38
C ILE A 415 -6.22 1.81 15.26
N PRO A 416 -7.21 2.23 16.06
CA PRO A 416 -7.76 3.56 15.96
C PRO A 416 -6.68 4.65 16.04
N TYR A 417 -6.75 5.61 15.12
CA TYR A 417 -5.91 6.79 15.07
C TYR A 417 -6.77 8.04 14.89
N GLY A 418 -6.16 9.25 14.96
CA GLY A 418 -6.92 10.48 14.87
C GLY A 418 -7.99 10.57 15.95
N VAL A 419 -9.27 10.56 15.54
CA VAL A 419 -10.44 10.54 16.43
C VAL A 419 -11.41 9.42 16.10
N TYR A 420 -10.97 8.37 15.40
CA TYR A 420 -11.84 7.25 15.04
C TYR A 420 -12.36 6.45 16.25
N ASP A 421 -11.67 6.50 17.38
CA ASP A 421 -12.12 5.92 18.66
C ASP A 421 -13.30 6.68 19.30
N LYS A 422 -13.58 7.93 18.85
CA LYS A 422 -14.62 8.81 19.39
C LYS A 422 -15.89 8.86 18.54
N VAL A 423 -15.88 8.19 17.38
CA VAL A 423 -17.02 8.22 16.42
C VAL A 423 -17.65 6.84 16.27
N ASP A 424 -18.98 6.85 16.08
CA ASP A 424 -19.74 5.66 15.78
C ASP A 424 -19.87 5.47 14.27
N PHE A 425 -19.33 4.38 13.75
CA PHE A 425 -19.48 3.95 12.36
C PHE A 425 -19.41 2.43 12.26
N GLN A 426 -19.91 1.88 11.18
CA GLN A 426 -19.87 0.43 10.93
C GLN A 426 -18.75 0.11 9.93
N GLU A 427 -18.04 -0.96 10.19
CA GLU A 427 -17.19 -1.58 9.17
C GLU A 427 -18.08 -2.38 8.22
N ILE A 428 -18.10 -1.99 6.95
CA ILE A 428 -18.93 -2.66 5.94
C ILE A 428 -18.23 -3.92 5.47
N VAL A 429 -18.87 -5.06 5.68
CA VAL A 429 -18.32 -6.39 5.32
C VAL A 429 -19.39 -7.18 4.55
N TYR A 430 -18.99 -7.71 3.39
CA TYR A 430 -19.74 -8.67 2.59
C TYR A 430 -18.98 -9.99 2.53
N THR A 431 -19.60 -11.08 2.10
CA THR A 431 -19.00 -12.43 2.13
C THR A 431 -18.90 -13.08 0.76
N GLU A 432 -19.51 -12.49 -0.25
CA GLU A 432 -19.59 -13.04 -1.61
C GLU A 432 -18.23 -13.03 -2.32
N GLY A 433 -17.35 -12.10 -1.99
CA GLY A 433 -16.01 -11.97 -2.55
C GLY A 433 -15.94 -11.61 -4.03
N ASP A 434 -17.08 -11.34 -4.69
CA ASP A 434 -17.17 -11.07 -6.12
C ASP A 434 -17.04 -9.56 -6.44
N CYS A 435 -17.07 -9.23 -7.72
CA CYS A 435 -17.03 -7.85 -8.19
C CYS A 435 -18.17 -6.99 -7.62
N PHE A 436 -19.37 -7.59 -7.47
CA PHE A 436 -20.53 -6.84 -6.97
C PHE A 436 -20.41 -6.52 -5.49
N ALA A 437 -19.92 -7.46 -4.68
CA ALA A 437 -19.62 -7.22 -3.27
C ALA A 437 -18.55 -6.14 -3.09
N ARG A 438 -17.46 -6.17 -3.88
CA ARG A 438 -16.43 -5.11 -3.87
C ARG A 438 -16.98 -3.73 -4.22
N TYR A 439 -17.92 -3.68 -5.15
CA TYR A 439 -18.63 -2.45 -5.51
C TYR A 439 -19.50 -1.96 -4.35
N LEU A 440 -20.32 -2.84 -3.77
CA LEU A 440 -21.25 -2.47 -2.69
C LEU A 440 -20.50 -1.98 -1.44
N VAL A 441 -19.40 -2.63 -1.02
CA VAL A 441 -18.59 -2.17 0.11
C VAL A 441 -18.26 -0.68 -0.03
N ARG A 442 -17.79 -0.25 -1.20
CA ARG A 442 -17.37 1.14 -1.41
C ARG A 442 -18.55 2.11 -1.43
N MET A 443 -19.69 1.68 -2.00
CA MET A 443 -20.90 2.51 -2.01
C MET A 443 -21.45 2.73 -0.59
N ASP A 444 -21.49 1.68 0.22
CA ASP A 444 -21.97 1.77 1.59
C ASP A 444 -20.95 2.50 2.49
N GLU A 445 -19.65 2.37 2.20
CA GLU A 445 -18.60 3.09 2.91
C GLU A 445 -18.69 4.62 2.71
N ILE A 446 -19.19 5.09 1.57
CA ILE A 446 -19.51 6.51 1.40
C ILE A 446 -20.52 6.98 2.46
N MET A 447 -21.54 6.17 2.75
CA MET A 447 -22.55 6.53 3.75
C MET A 447 -21.98 6.55 5.17
N GLU A 448 -21.08 5.62 5.51
CA GLU A 448 -20.40 5.62 6.80
C GLU A 448 -19.41 6.79 6.93
N SER A 449 -18.70 7.15 5.85
CA SER A 449 -17.83 8.34 5.82
C SER A 449 -18.63 9.63 6.05
N LEU A 450 -19.80 9.78 5.43
CA LEU A 450 -20.71 10.90 5.68
C LEU A 450 -21.18 10.93 7.13
N LYS A 451 -21.47 9.77 7.74
CA LYS A 451 -21.86 9.65 9.16
C LYS A 451 -20.73 10.06 10.10
N ILE A 452 -19.49 9.69 9.80
CA ILE A 452 -18.30 10.11 10.56
C ILE A 452 -18.13 11.62 10.50
N ILE A 453 -18.16 12.20 9.29
CA ILE A 453 -18.01 13.65 9.09
C ILE A 453 -19.11 14.42 9.83
N GLU A 454 -20.37 13.97 9.78
CA GLU A 454 -21.50 14.62 10.44
C GLU A 454 -21.33 14.69 11.97
N GLN A 455 -20.74 13.64 12.58
CA GLN A 455 -20.47 13.63 14.03
C GLN A 455 -19.34 14.61 14.43
N LEU A 456 -18.40 14.86 13.51
CA LEU A 456 -17.20 15.65 13.82
C LEU A 456 -17.33 17.14 13.46
N ILE A 457 -18.07 17.46 12.38
CA ILE A 457 -18.02 18.79 11.75
C ILE A 457 -18.47 19.95 12.66
N ASP A 458 -19.38 19.68 13.58
CA ASP A 458 -19.86 20.68 14.55
C ASP A 458 -19.05 20.71 15.85
N ASN A 459 -18.17 19.73 16.04
CA ASN A 459 -17.47 19.49 17.29
C ASN A 459 -15.95 19.71 17.15
N ILE A 460 -15.49 20.40 16.09
CA ILE A 460 -14.06 20.69 15.89
C ILE A 460 -13.57 21.59 17.02
N PRO A 461 -12.61 21.15 17.87
CA PRO A 461 -12.14 21.94 18.99
C PRO A 461 -11.41 23.21 18.55
N GLU A 462 -11.41 24.22 19.41
CA GLU A 462 -10.50 25.35 19.30
C GLU A 462 -9.06 24.91 19.64
N GLY A 463 -8.08 25.52 19.00
CA GLY A 463 -6.67 25.20 19.28
C GLY A 463 -5.74 25.50 18.11
N PRO A 464 -4.45 25.24 18.28
CA PRO A 464 -3.50 25.40 17.18
C PRO A 464 -3.73 24.34 16.10
N TYR A 465 -3.62 24.76 14.84
CA TYR A 465 -3.66 23.86 13.69
C TYR A 465 -2.26 23.28 13.34
N GLN A 466 -1.22 23.79 14.01
CA GLN A 466 0.16 23.30 13.84
C GLN A 466 0.95 23.53 15.12
N GLU A 467 1.72 22.52 15.52
CA GLU A 467 2.66 22.61 16.63
C GLU A 467 3.93 23.34 16.20
N LYS A 468 4.62 23.97 17.17
CA LYS A 468 5.88 24.64 16.90
C LYS A 468 6.98 23.63 16.68
N MET A 469 7.39 23.46 15.43
CA MET A 469 8.45 22.54 15.03
C MET A 469 9.82 23.23 14.97
N LYS A 470 10.87 22.46 15.26
CA LYS A 470 12.23 22.90 14.98
C LYS A 470 12.46 22.97 13.46
N PRO A 471 13.24 23.92 12.94
CA PRO A 471 13.52 24.03 11.51
C PRO A 471 14.16 22.76 10.89
N ILE A 472 14.94 22.02 11.71
CA ILE A 472 15.55 20.77 11.31
C ILE A 472 14.95 19.66 12.17
N ILE A 473 14.26 18.74 11.51
CA ILE A 473 13.69 17.54 12.10
C ILE A 473 14.73 16.43 12.07
N ARG A 474 14.97 15.79 13.22
CA ARG A 474 15.80 14.60 13.35
C ARG A 474 14.99 13.57 14.11
N VAL A 475 14.68 12.48 13.46
CA VAL A 475 13.99 11.35 14.09
C VAL A 475 15.00 10.55 14.90
N PRO A 476 14.72 10.14 16.15
CA PRO A 476 15.60 9.30 16.93
C PRO A 476 15.99 8.01 16.20
N GLU A 477 17.15 7.44 16.53
CA GLU A 477 17.59 6.15 16.01
C GLU A 477 16.57 5.06 16.40
N GLY A 478 16.15 4.26 15.40
CA GLY A 478 15.20 3.17 15.61
C GLY A 478 14.38 2.86 14.37
N SER A 479 13.57 1.81 14.51
CA SER A 479 12.64 1.34 13.48
C SER A 479 11.22 1.65 13.91
N TYR A 480 10.44 2.25 13.04
CA TYR A 480 9.08 2.73 13.32
C TYR A 480 8.12 2.26 12.23
N TYR A 481 6.90 1.94 12.62
CA TYR A 481 5.83 1.60 11.70
C TYR A 481 4.53 2.30 12.07
N ALA A 482 3.81 2.79 11.08
CA ALA A 482 2.47 3.32 11.22
C ALA A 482 1.65 3.01 9.96
N ALA A 483 0.35 2.78 10.16
CA ALA A 483 -0.58 2.54 9.07
C ALA A 483 -1.86 3.34 9.26
N VAL A 484 -2.52 3.63 8.15
CA VAL A 484 -3.84 4.25 8.07
C VAL A 484 -4.74 3.45 7.14
N GLU A 485 -6.04 3.58 7.30
CA GLU A 485 -6.99 3.06 6.33
C GLU A 485 -7.08 4.02 5.15
N GLY A 486 -6.40 3.69 4.06
CA GLY A 486 -6.58 4.36 2.78
C GLY A 486 -7.91 4.01 2.12
N SER A 487 -8.28 4.70 1.05
CA SER A 487 -9.53 4.42 0.31
C SER A 487 -9.54 3.02 -0.34
N ARG A 488 -8.37 2.44 -0.54
CA ARG A 488 -8.16 1.11 -1.15
C ARG A 488 -7.76 0.04 -0.16
N GLY A 489 -7.49 0.44 1.08
CA GLY A 489 -7.08 -0.46 2.16
C GLY A 489 -5.97 0.12 3.01
N GLU A 490 -5.30 -0.74 3.75
CA GLU A 490 -4.22 -0.36 4.65
C GLU A 490 -3.03 0.19 3.87
N PHE A 491 -2.69 1.45 4.14
CA PHE A 491 -1.46 2.08 3.69
C PHE A 491 -0.50 2.20 4.87
N GLY A 492 0.65 1.52 4.78
CA GLY A 492 1.65 1.45 5.83
C GLY A 492 2.93 2.20 5.48
N VAL A 493 3.60 2.71 6.50
CA VAL A 493 4.90 3.37 6.40
C VAL A 493 5.86 2.74 7.38
N PHE A 494 6.93 2.15 6.88
CA PHE A 494 8.08 1.70 7.68
C PHE A 494 9.21 2.71 7.55
N LEU A 495 9.74 3.16 8.68
CA LEU A 495 10.81 4.14 8.78
C LEU A 495 11.95 3.57 9.63
N GLU A 496 13.14 3.48 9.04
CA GLU A 496 14.39 3.26 9.75
C GLU A 496 15.17 4.56 9.85
N SER A 497 15.55 4.97 11.05
CA SER A 497 16.30 6.19 11.33
C SER A 497 17.61 5.89 12.06
N GLN A 498 18.66 6.61 11.69
CA GLN A 498 19.97 6.62 12.38
C GLN A 498 20.20 7.93 13.17
N GLY A 499 19.15 8.67 13.50
CA GLY A 499 19.25 9.93 14.25
C GLY A 499 19.60 11.15 13.37
N ASP A 500 19.60 11.00 12.05
CA ASP A 500 19.92 12.11 11.11
C ASP A 500 18.65 12.88 10.69
N LYS A 501 18.85 13.91 9.86
CA LYS A 501 17.80 14.75 9.26
C LYS A 501 17.10 14.09 8.06
N MET A 502 17.65 12.99 7.57
CA MET A 502 17.13 12.20 6.44
C MET A 502 16.82 10.78 6.94
N PRO A 503 15.81 10.11 6.40
CA PRO A 503 15.56 8.72 6.72
C PRO A 503 16.69 7.82 6.20
N TYR A 504 17.08 6.81 6.97
CA TYR A 504 18.00 5.79 6.49
C TYR A 504 17.32 4.86 5.49
N ARG A 505 16.06 4.49 5.77
CA ARG A 505 15.15 3.74 4.88
C ARG A 505 13.73 4.23 5.12
N LEU A 506 13.00 4.46 4.06
CA LEU A 506 11.57 4.74 4.09
C LEU A 506 10.92 3.80 3.08
N HIS A 507 10.06 2.92 3.57
CA HIS A 507 9.32 1.97 2.76
C HIS A 507 7.82 2.19 2.92
N TYR A 508 7.10 2.06 1.83
CA TYR A 508 5.64 2.19 1.80
C TYR A 508 5.01 0.83 1.51
N ARG A 509 4.19 0.36 2.45
CA ARG A 509 3.28 -0.74 2.19
C ARG A 509 2.13 -0.18 1.36
N ALA A 510 2.27 -0.32 0.06
CA ALA A 510 1.28 0.11 -0.91
C ALA A 510 0.02 -0.74 -0.88
N THR A 511 -1.13 -0.15 -1.22
CA THR A 511 -2.39 -0.89 -1.31
C THR A 511 -2.55 -1.63 -2.63
N GLY A 512 -1.95 -1.10 -3.71
CA GLY A 512 -2.11 -1.60 -5.08
C GLY A 512 -1.39 -2.91 -5.35
N LEU A 513 -0.18 -3.09 -4.85
CA LEU A 513 0.65 -4.27 -5.15
C LEU A 513 0.00 -5.60 -4.72
N PRO A 514 -0.58 -5.75 -3.52
CA PRO A 514 -1.35 -6.92 -3.13
C PRO A 514 -2.55 -7.22 -4.04
N LEU A 515 -3.24 -6.18 -4.48
CA LEU A 515 -4.39 -6.32 -5.39
C LEU A 515 -3.97 -6.83 -6.77
N VAL A 516 -2.84 -6.32 -7.29
CA VAL A 516 -2.26 -6.78 -8.56
C VAL A 516 -1.73 -8.21 -8.44
N ALA A 517 -1.11 -8.59 -7.32
CA ALA A 517 -0.65 -9.95 -7.08
C ALA A 517 -1.78 -10.99 -7.11
N ALA A 518 -2.99 -10.61 -6.68
CA ALA A 518 -4.14 -11.50 -6.66
C ALA A 518 -4.81 -11.68 -8.04
N ILE A 519 -4.54 -10.83 -9.04
CA ILE A 519 -5.25 -10.81 -10.33
C ILE A 519 -5.20 -12.16 -11.05
N ASP A 520 -4.04 -12.79 -11.13
CA ASP A 520 -3.91 -14.09 -11.81
C ASP A 520 -4.82 -15.15 -11.17
N THR A 521 -4.84 -15.23 -9.84
CA THR A 521 -5.69 -16.18 -9.11
C THR A 521 -7.18 -15.89 -9.32
N ILE A 522 -7.59 -14.62 -9.28
CA ILE A 522 -8.99 -14.21 -9.41
C ILE A 522 -9.52 -14.42 -10.83
N CYS A 523 -8.66 -14.22 -11.84
CA CYS A 523 -9.08 -14.24 -13.26
C CYS A 523 -9.00 -15.62 -13.90
N ARG A 524 -8.32 -16.60 -13.32
CA ARG A 524 -8.21 -17.94 -13.91
C ARG A 524 -9.58 -18.58 -14.11
N GLY A 525 -9.86 -19.03 -15.33
CA GLY A 525 -11.14 -19.62 -15.72
C GLY A 525 -12.24 -18.61 -16.04
N ALA A 526 -12.03 -17.31 -15.81
CA ALA A 526 -12.93 -16.25 -16.25
C ALA A 526 -12.75 -15.95 -17.74
N LYS A 527 -13.69 -15.22 -18.34
CA LYS A 527 -13.56 -14.73 -19.71
C LYS A 527 -12.67 -13.49 -19.75
N ILE A 528 -12.00 -13.27 -20.87
CA ILE A 528 -11.18 -12.06 -21.08
C ILE A 528 -11.99 -10.76 -20.86
N ALA A 529 -13.27 -10.76 -21.21
CA ALA A 529 -14.15 -9.62 -20.97
C ALA A 529 -14.40 -9.36 -19.49
N ASP A 530 -14.29 -10.36 -18.63
CA ASP A 530 -14.47 -10.22 -17.17
C ASP A 530 -13.25 -9.59 -16.50
N LEU A 531 -12.05 -9.67 -17.11
CA LEU A 531 -10.83 -9.04 -16.60
C LEU A 531 -11.03 -7.54 -16.37
N ILE A 532 -11.80 -6.87 -17.22
CA ILE A 532 -12.11 -5.44 -17.10
C ILE A 532 -12.93 -5.18 -15.82
N ALA A 533 -14.00 -5.95 -15.61
CA ALA A 533 -14.83 -5.81 -14.40
C ALA A 533 -14.05 -6.18 -13.12
N ILE A 534 -13.23 -7.23 -13.18
CA ILE A 534 -12.39 -7.67 -12.06
C ILE A 534 -11.37 -6.59 -11.72
N GLY A 535 -10.58 -6.12 -12.70
CA GLY A 535 -9.59 -5.07 -12.51
C GLY A 535 -10.20 -3.77 -11.99
N GLY A 536 -11.31 -3.33 -12.61
CA GLY A 536 -12.04 -2.14 -12.18
C GLY A 536 -12.54 -2.22 -10.73
N THR A 537 -13.02 -3.40 -10.28
CA THR A 537 -13.50 -3.56 -8.90
C THR A 537 -12.41 -3.82 -7.88
N LEU A 538 -11.23 -4.28 -8.26
CA LEU A 538 -10.06 -4.31 -7.38
C LEU A 538 -9.58 -2.90 -7.03
N ASP A 539 -9.76 -1.94 -7.96
CA ASP A 539 -9.48 -0.52 -7.72
C ASP A 539 -8.01 -0.25 -7.35
N TYR A 540 -7.07 -0.97 -7.97
CA TYR A 540 -5.65 -0.67 -7.80
C TYR A 540 -5.26 0.64 -8.50
N VAL A 541 -4.30 1.36 -7.94
CA VAL A 541 -3.68 2.55 -8.52
C VAL A 541 -2.24 2.24 -8.85
N VAL A 542 -1.88 2.29 -10.13
CA VAL A 542 -0.57 1.80 -10.63
C VAL A 542 0.66 2.53 -10.07
N PRO A 543 0.64 3.84 -9.73
CA PRO A 543 1.76 4.52 -9.08
C PRO A 543 2.03 4.12 -7.63
N ASP A 544 1.11 3.36 -7.03
CA ASP A 544 1.12 2.93 -5.64
C ASP A 544 2.14 1.81 -5.40
#